data_59c74e78d54f2f7b8dbc3f63a762448f
#
_entry.id   59c74e78d54f2f7b8dbc3f63a762448f
#
_cell.length_a   1.000
_cell.length_b   1.000
_cell.length_c   1.000
_cell.angle_alpha   90.00
_cell.angle_beta   90.00
_cell.angle_gamma   90.00
#
_symmetry.space_group_name_H-M   'P 1'
#
loop_
_entity.id
_entity.type
_entity.pdbx_description
1 polymer ?
#
loop_
_entity_poly.entity_id
_entity_poly.type
_entity_poly.pdbx_seq_one_letter_code
_entity_poly.pdbx_strand_id
1 'polypeptide(L)'
;MTEGQLPTGATLVFGGSGGIGQEVAKAFGRAGSDVAIVYRSKQAVAEKVAGEIDALGRRASVHAADVREPEALQAAVDAAITTHGRIHTVVWAAGPVVEQVGIAETSAALWRQSIDIEVHGFFNAVQATLPHLRAQGGGSYVHLGSAGHLWWPAKDGLSVAPKAANEALVKGIAKEEGRHNIRANSVLVGVIEAGMFLELSQRGVFDQQWIDETHKLLCLKRWGQPEEIGSAAVFLASNGYVTGQQLNVSGGFGV
;
A
#
# COMPACT_ATOMS: atom_id res chain seq x y z
N MET A 1 7.80 9.86 -23.08
CA MET A 1 6.58 9.91 -22.26
C MET A 1 6.39 11.36 -21.86
N THR A 2 5.19 11.90 -22.04
CA THR A 2 4.84 13.23 -21.50
C THR A 2 4.91 13.19 -19.98
N GLU A 3 5.44 14.23 -19.34
CA GLU A 3 5.57 14.31 -17.88
C GLU A 3 4.24 13.98 -17.19
N GLY A 4 4.29 13.09 -16.20
CA GLY A 4 3.16 12.73 -15.36
C GLY A 4 2.20 11.65 -15.88
N GLN A 5 2.45 11.05 -17.06
CA GLN A 5 1.63 9.95 -17.57
C GLN A 5 2.14 8.58 -17.08
N LEU A 6 1.20 7.74 -16.64
CA LEU A 6 1.49 6.33 -16.34
C LEU A 6 1.76 5.55 -17.66
N PRO A 7 2.65 4.56 -17.65
CA PRO A 7 2.87 3.71 -18.81
C PRO A 7 1.60 2.93 -19.18
N THR A 8 1.51 2.47 -20.44
CA THR A 8 0.46 1.54 -20.86
C THR A 8 0.55 0.23 -20.07
N GLY A 9 -0.59 -0.34 -19.68
CA GLY A 9 -0.70 -1.54 -18.87
C GLY A 9 -1.47 -1.28 -17.58
N ALA A 10 -1.28 -2.13 -16.58
CA ALA A 10 -2.02 -2.04 -15.34
C ALA A 10 -1.13 -1.74 -14.11
N THR A 11 -1.78 -1.16 -13.11
CA THR A 11 -1.28 -1.12 -11.73
C THR A 11 -1.81 -2.33 -10.98
N LEU A 12 -0.94 -3.09 -10.35
CA LEU A 12 -1.27 -4.22 -9.48
C LEU A 12 -1.34 -3.74 -8.04
N VAL A 13 -2.52 -3.81 -7.40
CA VAL A 13 -2.74 -3.31 -6.04
C VAL A 13 -3.00 -4.47 -5.08
N PHE A 14 -2.01 -4.82 -4.28
CA PHE A 14 -2.18 -5.76 -3.17
C PHE A 14 -2.94 -5.09 -2.04
N GLY A 15 -4.03 -5.74 -1.57
CA GLY A 15 -4.91 -5.16 -0.56
C GLY A 15 -5.89 -4.11 -1.11
N GLY A 16 -6.17 -4.12 -2.42
CA GLY A 16 -7.09 -3.17 -3.06
C GLY A 16 -8.56 -3.30 -2.66
N SER A 17 -8.92 -4.24 -1.80
CA SER A 17 -10.22 -4.32 -1.11
C SER A 17 -10.20 -3.75 0.32
N GLY A 18 -9.05 -3.24 0.80
CA GLY A 18 -8.89 -2.56 2.08
C GLY A 18 -9.35 -1.10 2.05
N GLY A 19 -9.51 -0.45 3.20
CA GLY A 19 -10.03 0.91 3.25
C GLY A 19 -9.26 1.92 2.42
N ILE A 20 -7.94 1.99 2.59
CA ILE A 20 -7.06 2.88 1.81
C ILE A 20 -6.81 2.29 0.41
N GLY A 21 -6.59 0.98 0.31
CA GLY A 21 -6.28 0.30 -0.94
C GLY A 21 -7.34 0.48 -2.03
N GLN A 22 -8.63 0.56 -1.66
CA GLN A 22 -9.72 0.85 -2.59
C GLN A 22 -9.53 2.21 -3.28
N GLU A 23 -9.25 3.25 -2.52
CA GLU A 23 -9.08 4.60 -3.07
C GLU A 23 -7.79 4.72 -3.87
N VAL A 24 -6.73 4.02 -3.44
CA VAL A 24 -5.49 3.92 -4.24
C VAL A 24 -5.79 3.26 -5.59
N ALA A 25 -6.49 2.13 -5.63
CA ALA A 25 -6.86 1.46 -6.87
C ALA A 25 -7.68 2.39 -7.80
N LYS A 26 -8.68 3.07 -7.25
CA LYS A 26 -9.49 4.06 -7.98
C LYS A 26 -8.70 5.27 -8.45
N ALA A 27 -7.72 5.73 -7.66
CA ALA A 27 -6.84 6.85 -8.04
C ALA A 27 -6.00 6.50 -9.28
N PHE A 28 -5.47 5.27 -9.36
CA PHE A 28 -4.79 4.79 -10.55
C PHE A 28 -5.73 4.68 -11.76
N GLY A 29 -6.97 4.22 -11.57
CA GLY A 29 -7.99 4.23 -12.62
C GLY A 29 -8.27 5.64 -13.14
N ARG A 30 -8.48 6.62 -12.26
CA ARG A 30 -8.64 8.04 -12.62
C ARG A 30 -7.43 8.61 -13.35
N ALA A 31 -6.23 8.15 -13.00
CA ALA A 31 -4.98 8.56 -13.64
C ALA A 31 -4.73 7.85 -15.00
N GLY A 32 -5.66 7.02 -15.46
CA GLY A 32 -5.62 6.39 -16.78
C GLY A 32 -4.97 5.01 -16.84
N SER A 33 -4.63 4.40 -15.70
CA SER A 33 -4.13 3.02 -15.64
C SER A 33 -5.27 2.01 -15.64
N ASP A 34 -5.10 0.88 -16.30
CA ASP A 34 -5.84 -0.33 -15.94
C ASP A 34 -5.41 -0.78 -14.53
N VAL A 35 -6.24 -1.59 -13.85
CA VAL A 35 -5.96 -1.98 -12.46
C VAL A 35 -6.24 -3.45 -12.21
N ALA A 36 -5.27 -4.17 -11.67
CA ALA A 36 -5.45 -5.50 -11.12
C ALA A 36 -5.50 -5.42 -9.59
N ILE A 37 -6.57 -5.91 -8.99
CA ILE A 37 -6.83 -5.85 -7.55
C ILE A 37 -6.56 -7.22 -6.93
N VAL A 38 -5.58 -7.31 -6.02
CA VAL A 38 -5.37 -8.52 -5.22
C VAL A 38 -6.06 -8.36 -3.87
N TYR A 39 -6.88 -9.33 -3.51
CA TYR A 39 -7.63 -9.37 -2.24
C TYR A 39 -7.50 -10.75 -1.58
N ARG A 40 -7.70 -10.82 -0.25
CA ARG A 40 -7.71 -12.09 0.47
C ARG A 40 -9.13 -12.65 0.66
N SER A 41 -10.02 -11.89 1.28
CA SER A 41 -11.34 -12.38 1.70
C SER A 41 -12.52 -11.48 1.33
N LYS A 42 -12.29 -10.23 0.96
CA LYS A 42 -13.35 -9.24 0.67
C LYS A 42 -13.64 -9.17 -0.82
N GLN A 43 -14.10 -10.28 -1.42
CA GLN A 43 -14.36 -10.40 -2.87
C GLN A 43 -15.37 -9.37 -3.36
N ALA A 44 -16.54 -9.27 -2.73
CA ALA A 44 -17.59 -8.35 -3.15
C ALA A 44 -17.13 -6.87 -3.13
N VAL A 45 -16.23 -6.52 -2.20
CA VAL A 45 -15.62 -5.18 -2.17
C VAL A 45 -14.65 -5.00 -3.34
N ALA A 46 -13.81 -6.00 -3.62
CA ALA A 46 -12.89 -5.94 -4.75
C ALA A 46 -13.63 -5.82 -6.10
N GLU A 47 -14.70 -6.59 -6.28
CA GLU A 47 -15.56 -6.54 -7.49
C GLU A 47 -16.26 -5.18 -7.63
N LYS A 48 -16.75 -4.60 -6.51
CA LYS A 48 -17.33 -3.25 -6.54
C LYS A 48 -16.29 -2.21 -6.98
N VAL A 49 -15.08 -2.25 -6.44
CA VAL A 49 -13.98 -1.33 -6.82
C VAL A 49 -13.62 -1.54 -8.30
N ALA A 50 -13.56 -2.78 -8.78
CA ALA A 50 -13.33 -3.07 -10.20
C ALA A 50 -14.42 -2.45 -11.08
N GLY A 51 -15.70 -2.60 -10.73
CA GLY A 51 -16.80 -1.96 -11.45
C GLY A 51 -16.74 -0.43 -11.46
N GLU A 52 -16.30 0.19 -10.36
CA GLU A 52 -16.09 1.64 -10.30
C GLU A 52 -14.94 2.08 -11.25
N ILE A 53 -13.89 1.27 -11.38
CA ILE A 53 -12.78 1.53 -12.31
C ILE A 53 -13.20 1.30 -13.77
N ASP A 54 -13.97 0.25 -14.04
CA ASP A 54 -14.53 0.00 -15.38
C ASP A 54 -15.43 1.16 -15.84
N ALA A 55 -16.19 1.75 -14.92
CA ALA A 55 -17.00 2.94 -15.19
C ALA A 55 -16.19 4.19 -15.56
N LEU A 56 -14.90 4.23 -15.20
CA LEU A 56 -13.95 5.26 -15.66
C LEU A 56 -13.38 4.98 -17.06
N GLY A 57 -13.81 3.89 -17.72
CA GLY A 57 -13.30 3.47 -19.01
C GLY A 57 -11.92 2.80 -18.94
N ARG A 58 -11.56 2.25 -17.78
CA ARG A 58 -10.32 1.49 -17.55
C ARG A 58 -10.68 0.03 -17.28
N ARG A 59 -9.83 -0.88 -17.74
CA ARG A 59 -10.03 -2.31 -17.51
C ARG A 59 -9.60 -2.67 -16.09
N ALA A 60 -10.49 -3.32 -15.32
CA ALA A 60 -10.18 -3.82 -14.01
C ALA A 60 -10.25 -5.36 -13.94
N SER A 61 -9.47 -5.96 -13.03
CA SER A 61 -9.54 -7.39 -12.71
C SER A 61 -9.33 -7.63 -11.22
N VAL A 62 -9.90 -8.73 -10.72
CA VAL A 62 -9.79 -9.10 -9.30
C VAL A 62 -9.18 -10.49 -9.16
N HIS A 63 -8.26 -10.65 -8.20
CA HIS A 63 -7.49 -11.87 -7.99
C HIS A 63 -7.45 -12.19 -6.50
N ALA A 64 -7.89 -13.39 -6.12
CA ALA A 64 -7.82 -13.84 -4.74
C ALA A 64 -6.44 -14.42 -4.43
N ALA A 65 -5.76 -13.91 -3.40
CA ALA A 65 -4.53 -14.51 -2.87
C ALA A 65 -4.32 -14.13 -1.40
N ASP A 66 -3.84 -15.05 -0.60
CA ASP A 66 -3.21 -14.75 0.68
C ASP A 66 -1.72 -14.45 0.42
N VAL A 67 -1.28 -13.28 0.83
CA VAL A 67 0.10 -12.82 0.58
C VAL A 67 1.16 -13.66 1.32
N ARG A 68 0.72 -14.47 2.30
CA ARG A 68 1.58 -15.41 3.03
C ARG A 68 1.86 -16.70 2.24
N GLU A 69 1.10 -16.96 1.17
CA GLU A 69 1.18 -18.17 0.36
C GLU A 69 1.84 -17.84 -0.99
N PRO A 70 3.16 -18.05 -1.15
CA PRO A 70 3.91 -17.60 -2.34
C PRO A 70 3.33 -18.13 -3.65
N GLU A 71 2.90 -19.41 -3.70
CA GLU A 71 2.36 -20.03 -4.90
C GLU A 71 1.01 -19.41 -5.32
N ALA A 72 0.13 -19.15 -4.34
CA ALA A 72 -1.16 -18.49 -4.61
C ALA A 72 -0.96 -17.04 -5.07
N LEU A 73 0.02 -16.36 -4.48
CA LEU A 73 0.37 -15.00 -4.86
C LEU A 73 0.97 -14.97 -6.27
N GLN A 74 1.89 -15.90 -6.61
CA GLN A 74 2.44 -16.01 -7.96
C GLN A 74 1.33 -16.25 -8.99
N ALA A 75 0.40 -17.17 -8.72
CA ALA A 75 -0.73 -17.45 -9.60
C ALA A 75 -1.62 -16.22 -9.84
N ALA A 76 -1.86 -15.41 -8.79
CA ALA A 76 -2.61 -14.15 -8.92
C ALA A 76 -1.87 -13.11 -9.77
N VAL A 77 -0.54 -13.02 -9.62
CA VAL A 77 0.31 -12.13 -10.45
C VAL A 77 0.29 -12.57 -11.91
N ASP A 78 0.46 -13.87 -12.18
CA ASP A 78 0.45 -14.42 -13.54
C ASP A 78 -0.90 -14.20 -14.24
N ALA A 79 -2.01 -14.37 -13.49
CA ALA A 79 -3.36 -14.09 -14.00
C ALA A 79 -3.56 -12.59 -14.31
N ALA A 80 -3.04 -11.70 -13.47
CA ALA A 80 -3.07 -10.26 -13.71
C ALA A 80 -2.24 -9.88 -14.96
N ILE A 81 -1.05 -10.45 -15.12
CA ILE A 81 -0.20 -10.25 -16.29
C ILE A 81 -0.91 -10.77 -17.55
N THR A 82 -1.50 -11.96 -17.49
CA THR A 82 -2.27 -12.54 -18.62
C THR A 82 -3.45 -11.64 -19.02
N THR A 83 -4.14 -11.07 -18.02
CA THR A 83 -5.30 -10.22 -18.25
C THR A 83 -4.90 -8.89 -18.89
N HIS A 84 -3.85 -8.24 -18.40
CA HIS A 84 -3.50 -6.87 -18.80
C HIS A 84 -2.29 -6.77 -19.74
N GLY A 85 -1.59 -7.88 -19.98
CA GLY A 85 -0.39 -7.95 -20.80
C GLY A 85 0.85 -7.33 -20.14
N ARG A 86 0.68 -6.29 -19.35
CA ARG A 86 1.76 -5.56 -18.69
C ARG A 86 1.34 -5.01 -17.34
N ILE A 87 2.18 -5.19 -16.32
CA ILE A 87 2.08 -4.54 -15.02
C ILE A 87 3.21 -3.50 -14.91
N HIS A 88 2.90 -2.22 -14.93
CA HIS A 88 3.90 -1.16 -14.84
C HIS A 88 4.14 -0.65 -13.42
N THR A 89 3.19 -0.85 -12.51
CA THR A 89 3.28 -0.41 -11.11
C THR A 89 2.74 -1.48 -10.18
N VAL A 90 3.44 -1.73 -9.10
CA VAL A 90 3.02 -2.61 -8.00
C VAL A 90 2.82 -1.75 -6.76
N VAL A 91 1.62 -1.77 -6.21
CA VAL A 91 1.28 -1.05 -4.97
C VAL A 91 1.08 -2.06 -3.84
N TRP A 92 1.81 -1.87 -2.74
CA TRP A 92 1.60 -2.61 -1.52
C TRP A 92 0.73 -1.82 -0.55
N ALA A 93 -0.55 -2.19 -0.46
CA ALA A 93 -1.56 -1.65 0.45
C ALA A 93 -2.18 -2.75 1.33
N ALA A 94 -1.60 -3.97 1.30
CA ALA A 94 -2.03 -5.06 2.15
C ALA A 94 -1.44 -4.90 3.55
N GLY A 95 -2.22 -5.27 4.55
CA GLY A 95 -1.81 -5.27 5.95
C GLY A 95 -2.94 -5.81 6.84
N PRO A 96 -2.63 -6.33 8.03
CA PRO A 96 -3.64 -6.74 8.98
C PRO A 96 -4.25 -5.53 9.70
N VAL A 97 -5.45 -5.71 10.23
CA VAL A 97 -5.91 -4.86 11.34
C VAL A 97 -5.18 -5.34 12.58
N VAL A 98 -4.39 -4.47 13.19
CA VAL A 98 -3.55 -4.81 14.35
C VAL A 98 -4.15 -4.28 15.64
N GLU A 99 -3.90 -4.99 16.73
CA GLU A 99 -4.28 -4.55 18.06
C GLU A 99 -3.36 -3.43 18.56
N GLN A 100 -3.94 -2.47 19.27
CA GLN A 100 -3.22 -1.36 19.88
C GLN A 100 -2.74 -1.76 21.27
N VAL A 101 -1.57 -2.43 21.32
CA VAL A 101 -0.98 -2.96 22.55
C VAL A 101 0.47 -2.47 22.73
N GLY A 102 0.87 -2.28 23.99
CA GLY A 102 2.26 -1.94 24.31
C GLY A 102 3.23 -3.06 23.90
N ILE A 103 4.51 -2.70 23.77
CA ILE A 103 5.53 -3.69 23.39
C ILE A 103 5.64 -4.81 24.43
N ALA A 104 5.52 -4.48 25.73
CA ALA A 104 5.60 -5.46 26.81
C ALA A 104 4.42 -6.45 26.80
N GLU A 105 3.26 -6.04 26.33
CA GLU A 105 2.04 -6.85 26.26
C GLU A 105 1.88 -7.55 24.89
N THR A 106 2.73 -7.25 23.93
CA THR A 106 2.68 -7.85 22.58
C THR A 106 3.06 -9.32 22.65
N SER A 107 2.11 -10.20 22.34
CA SER A 107 2.39 -11.63 22.28
C SER A 107 3.23 -11.99 21.05
N ALA A 108 4.02 -13.09 21.16
CA ALA A 108 4.79 -13.61 20.04
C ALA A 108 3.90 -14.03 18.85
N ALA A 109 2.64 -14.40 19.09
CA ALA A 109 1.69 -14.76 18.04
C ALA A 109 1.24 -13.54 17.25
N LEU A 110 0.85 -12.45 17.91
CA LEU A 110 0.48 -11.18 17.26
C LEU A 110 1.65 -10.59 16.48
N TRP A 111 2.86 -10.65 17.07
CA TRP A 111 4.07 -10.19 16.39
C TRP A 111 4.33 -10.97 15.09
N ARG A 112 4.34 -12.33 15.16
CA ARG A 112 4.54 -13.18 13.98
C ARG A 112 3.48 -12.89 12.91
N GLN A 113 2.20 -12.83 13.28
CA GLN A 113 1.12 -12.53 12.33
C GLN A 113 1.35 -11.22 11.58
N SER A 114 1.79 -10.18 12.28
CA SER A 114 2.07 -8.88 11.67
C SER A 114 3.26 -8.96 10.71
N ILE A 115 4.35 -9.60 11.13
CA ILE A 115 5.55 -9.81 10.30
C ILE A 115 5.22 -10.67 9.07
N ASP A 116 4.47 -11.77 9.24
CA ASP A 116 4.14 -12.69 8.15
C ASP A 116 3.32 -12.01 7.05
N ILE A 117 2.38 -11.14 7.43
CA ILE A 117 1.55 -10.44 6.44
C ILE A 117 2.31 -9.26 5.82
N GLU A 118 2.90 -8.40 6.65
CA GLU A 118 3.50 -7.14 6.17
C GLU A 118 4.86 -7.39 5.52
N VAL A 119 5.77 -8.10 6.19
CA VAL A 119 7.16 -8.21 5.76
C VAL A 119 7.33 -9.37 4.77
N HIS A 120 6.97 -10.59 5.17
CA HIS A 120 7.08 -11.74 4.29
C HIS A 120 6.14 -11.61 3.10
N GLY A 121 4.90 -11.10 3.32
CA GLY A 121 3.95 -10.85 2.23
C GLY A 121 4.47 -9.85 1.21
N PHE A 122 5.05 -8.73 1.63
CA PHE A 122 5.63 -7.76 0.70
C PHE A 122 6.84 -8.35 -0.05
N PHE A 123 7.71 -9.08 0.64
CA PHE A 123 8.83 -9.75 -0.01
C PHE A 123 8.35 -10.78 -1.05
N ASN A 124 7.32 -11.58 -0.73
CA ASN A 124 6.72 -12.52 -1.70
C ASN A 124 6.16 -11.78 -2.92
N ALA A 125 5.48 -10.64 -2.72
CA ALA A 125 4.96 -9.82 -3.83
C ALA A 125 6.08 -9.27 -4.71
N VAL A 126 7.21 -8.85 -4.11
CA VAL A 126 8.41 -8.41 -4.85
C VAL A 126 8.97 -9.57 -5.67
N GLN A 127 9.14 -10.75 -5.06
CA GLN A 127 9.68 -11.94 -5.76
C GLN A 127 8.81 -12.35 -6.94
N ALA A 128 7.49 -12.31 -6.80
CA ALA A 128 6.55 -12.68 -7.86
C ALA A 128 6.49 -11.67 -9.01
N THR A 129 6.71 -10.38 -8.74
CA THR A 129 6.53 -9.32 -9.74
C THR A 129 7.85 -8.86 -10.38
N LEU A 130 8.96 -8.97 -9.68
CA LEU A 130 10.26 -8.45 -10.11
C LEU A 130 10.76 -9.02 -11.45
N PRO A 131 10.65 -10.35 -11.72
CA PRO A 131 11.05 -10.91 -13.01
C PRO A 131 10.29 -10.28 -14.18
N HIS A 132 8.98 -10.06 -14.03
CA HIS A 132 8.16 -9.41 -15.05
C HIS A 132 8.58 -7.95 -15.26
N LEU A 133 8.78 -7.17 -14.19
CA LEU A 133 9.22 -5.77 -14.29
C LEU A 133 10.59 -5.66 -14.98
N ARG A 134 11.52 -6.57 -14.70
CA ARG A 134 12.82 -6.62 -15.39
C ARG A 134 12.65 -6.94 -16.88
N ALA A 135 11.86 -7.96 -17.20
CA ALA A 135 11.66 -8.44 -18.58
C ALA A 135 11.02 -7.37 -19.48
N GLN A 136 10.15 -6.53 -18.93
CA GLN A 136 9.48 -5.45 -19.68
C GLN A 136 10.25 -4.12 -19.71
N GLY A 137 11.45 -4.06 -19.12
CA GLY A 137 12.33 -2.89 -19.15
C GLY A 137 12.05 -1.83 -18.10
N GLY A 138 11.41 -2.19 -17.00
CA GLY A 138 11.23 -1.30 -15.85
C GLY A 138 9.83 -1.27 -15.27
N GLY A 139 9.67 -0.50 -14.19
CA GLY A 139 8.42 -0.35 -13.47
C GLY A 139 8.57 0.45 -12.18
N SER A 140 7.53 0.42 -11.35
CA SER A 140 7.54 1.13 -10.08
C SER A 140 6.91 0.31 -8.96
N TYR A 141 7.55 0.32 -7.79
CA TYR A 141 6.95 -0.11 -6.54
C TYR A 141 6.51 1.11 -5.73
N VAL A 142 5.31 1.05 -5.16
CA VAL A 142 4.80 2.03 -4.19
C VAL A 142 4.34 1.27 -2.95
N HIS A 143 5.03 1.46 -1.84
CA HIS A 143 4.69 0.88 -0.55
C HIS A 143 3.88 1.87 0.28
N LEU A 144 2.81 1.43 0.94
CA LEU A 144 2.10 2.22 1.93
C LEU A 144 2.68 1.90 3.31
N GLY A 145 3.61 2.75 3.73
CA GLY A 145 4.27 2.68 5.04
C GLY A 145 3.49 3.38 6.15
N SER A 146 4.19 3.80 7.19
CA SER A 146 3.61 4.52 8.32
C SER A 146 4.46 5.73 8.70
N ALA A 147 3.83 6.88 8.88
CA ALA A 147 4.46 8.06 9.48
C ALA A 147 4.89 7.81 10.92
N GLY A 148 4.33 6.79 11.58
CA GLY A 148 4.68 6.37 12.93
C GLY A 148 6.14 5.96 13.10
N HIS A 149 6.86 5.62 12.02
CA HIS A 149 8.28 5.32 12.17
C HIS A 149 9.16 6.57 12.29
N LEU A 150 8.66 7.73 11.92
CA LEU A 150 9.34 9.03 12.14
C LEU A 150 9.13 9.53 13.57
N TRP A 151 7.96 9.26 14.13
CA TRP A 151 7.59 9.61 15.48
C TRP A 151 6.71 8.51 16.07
N TRP A 152 7.30 7.65 16.88
CA TRP A 152 6.67 6.42 17.36
C TRP A 152 5.39 6.66 18.15
N PRO A 153 4.20 6.26 17.66
CA PRO A 153 2.96 6.31 18.43
C PRO A 153 2.97 5.18 19.47
N ALA A 154 2.57 5.49 20.68
CA ALA A 154 2.44 4.46 21.71
C ALA A 154 1.42 3.39 21.28
N LYS A 155 1.70 2.13 21.59
CA LYS A 155 0.87 0.93 21.31
C LYS A 155 0.71 0.56 19.82
N ASP A 156 1.35 1.24 18.88
CA ASP A 156 1.24 0.95 17.44
C ASP A 156 2.41 0.10 16.89
N GLY A 157 3.12 -0.61 17.76
CA GLY A 157 4.30 -1.37 17.37
C GLY A 157 4.07 -2.46 16.34
N LEU A 158 2.90 -3.11 16.37
CA LEU A 158 2.49 -4.13 15.40
C LEU A 158 2.23 -3.57 13.99
N SER A 159 1.96 -2.27 13.85
CA SER A 159 1.84 -1.58 12.57
C SER A 159 3.17 -0.98 12.13
N VAL A 160 3.81 -0.21 13.00
CA VAL A 160 4.97 0.62 12.65
C VAL A 160 6.21 -0.21 12.35
N ALA A 161 6.55 -1.18 13.19
CA ALA A 161 7.82 -1.91 13.07
C ALA A 161 7.90 -2.75 11.78
N PRO A 162 6.87 -3.51 11.39
CA PRO A 162 6.90 -4.25 10.12
C PRO A 162 6.98 -3.32 8.89
N LYS A 163 6.26 -2.19 8.92
CA LYS A 163 6.31 -1.20 7.83
C LYS A 163 7.68 -0.54 7.73
N ALA A 164 8.34 -0.26 8.87
CA ALA A 164 9.71 0.26 8.87
C ALA A 164 10.72 -0.74 8.28
N ALA A 165 10.52 -2.05 8.49
CA ALA A 165 11.32 -3.07 7.82
C ALA A 165 11.13 -3.03 6.29
N ASN A 166 9.89 -2.88 5.82
CA ASN A 166 9.60 -2.71 4.40
C ASN A 166 10.20 -1.43 3.81
N GLU A 167 10.30 -0.33 4.59
CA GLU A 167 10.99 0.89 4.15
C GLU A 167 12.47 0.65 3.82
N ALA A 168 13.14 -0.21 4.59
CA ALA A 168 14.51 -0.63 4.27
C ALA A 168 14.56 -1.45 2.99
N LEU A 169 13.62 -2.39 2.78
CA LEU A 169 13.52 -3.19 1.56
C LEU A 169 13.22 -2.31 0.34
N VAL A 170 12.35 -1.31 0.43
CA VAL A 170 12.09 -0.34 -0.64
C VAL A 170 13.36 0.38 -1.08
N LYS A 171 14.20 0.80 -0.13
CA LYS A 171 15.51 1.41 -0.45
C LYS A 171 16.45 0.41 -1.13
N GLY A 172 16.43 -0.86 -0.68
CA GLY A 172 17.18 -1.95 -1.32
C GLY A 172 16.75 -2.15 -2.78
N ILE A 173 15.45 -2.27 -3.04
CA ILE A 173 14.89 -2.40 -4.40
C ILE A 173 15.30 -1.19 -5.26
N ALA A 174 15.14 0.04 -4.76
CA ALA A 174 15.52 1.24 -5.49
C ALA A 174 17.00 1.23 -5.89
N LYS A 175 17.87 0.77 -4.99
CA LYS A 175 19.32 0.73 -5.20
C LYS A 175 19.74 -0.37 -6.16
N GLU A 176 19.22 -1.58 -5.98
CA GLU A 176 19.66 -2.77 -6.72
C GLU A 176 19.01 -2.88 -8.10
N GLU A 177 17.73 -2.48 -8.20
CA GLU A 177 16.93 -2.63 -9.41
C GLU A 177 16.86 -1.37 -10.29
N GLY A 178 17.41 -0.26 -9.83
CA GLY A 178 17.51 0.97 -10.63
C GLY A 178 18.20 0.79 -11.97
N ARG A 179 19.17 -0.13 -12.05
CA ARG A 179 19.84 -0.54 -13.32
C ARG A 179 18.89 -1.18 -14.34
N HIS A 180 17.75 -1.69 -13.88
CA HIS A 180 16.68 -2.24 -14.71
C HIS A 180 15.54 -1.26 -14.93
N ASN A 181 15.75 0.04 -14.61
CA ASN A 181 14.74 1.08 -14.69
C ASN A 181 13.53 0.79 -13.77
N ILE A 182 13.73 0.12 -12.64
CA ILE A 182 12.72 -0.15 -11.62
C ILE A 182 12.93 0.83 -10.47
N ARG A 183 11.88 1.57 -10.15
CA ARG A 183 11.86 2.53 -9.05
C ARG A 183 11.09 1.94 -7.87
N ALA A 184 11.41 2.35 -6.66
CA ALA A 184 10.68 1.95 -5.47
C ALA A 184 10.63 3.12 -4.48
N ASN A 185 9.44 3.44 -4.01
CA ASN A 185 9.17 4.53 -3.09
C ASN A 185 8.09 4.15 -2.09
N SER A 186 7.97 4.92 -1.01
CA SER A 186 6.94 4.74 0.00
C SER A 186 6.12 6.01 0.21
N VAL A 187 4.84 5.83 0.51
CA VAL A 187 4.00 6.84 1.14
C VAL A 187 3.97 6.53 2.64
N LEU A 188 4.49 7.44 3.47
CA LEU A 188 4.36 7.35 4.92
C LEU A 188 2.98 7.87 5.32
N VAL A 189 2.10 6.94 5.64
CA VAL A 189 0.68 7.19 5.89
C VAL A 189 0.47 7.62 7.34
N GLY A 190 -0.21 8.74 7.56
CA GLY A 190 -0.67 9.18 8.87
C GLY A 190 -1.98 8.53 9.30
N VAL A 191 -2.74 9.21 10.17
CA VAL A 191 -4.10 8.77 10.53
C VAL A 191 -5.07 9.16 9.41
N ILE A 192 -5.63 8.14 8.76
CA ILE A 192 -6.53 8.29 7.61
C ILE A 192 -7.94 7.82 8.00
N GLU A 193 -8.96 8.57 7.63
CA GLU A 193 -10.37 8.27 7.91
C GLU A 193 -10.87 7.11 7.04
N ALA A 194 -10.20 5.97 7.15
CA ALA A 194 -10.47 4.74 6.41
C ALA A 194 -9.91 3.50 7.12
N GLY A 195 -10.38 2.32 6.70
CA GLY A 195 -9.77 1.04 7.03
C GLY A 195 -9.61 0.79 8.52
N MET A 196 -8.37 0.52 8.95
CA MET A 196 -8.04 0.15 10.33
C MET A 196 -8.46 1.23 11.34
N PHE A 197 -8.28 2.52 11.04
CA PHE A 197 -8.68 3.60 11.94
C PHE A 197 -10.18 3.58 12.22
N LEU A 198 -11.03 3.47 11.19
CA LEU A 198 -12.47 3.40 11.36
C LEU A 198 -12.90 2.13 12.11
N GLU A 199 -12.29 0.99 11.79
CA GLU A 199 -12.59 -0.29 12.45
C GLU A 199 -12.24 -0.24 13.94
N LEU A 200 -11.08 0.27 14.32
CA LEU A 200 -10.65 0.40 15.71
C LEU A 200 -11.47 1.46 16.45
N SER A 201 -11.84 2.56 15.79
CA SER A 201 -12.74 3.58 16.36
C SER A 201 -14.12 3.01 16.67
N GLN A 202 -14.70 2.20 15.76
CA GLN A 202 -15.98 1.52 15.99
C GLN A 202 -15.93 0.51 17.16
N ARG A 203 -14.74 -0.07 17.40
CA ARG A 203 -14.49 -0.95 18.56
C ARG A 203 -14.25 -0.18 19.86
N GLY A 204 -14.24 1.16 19.84
CA GLY A 204 -13.96 2.02 20.99
C GLY A 204 -12.50 2.02 21.45
N VAL A 205 -11.56 1.62 20.58
CA VAL A 205 -10.12 1.62 20.89
C VAL A 205 -9.58 3.04 21.02
N PHE A 206 -10.11 3.97 20.23
CA PHE A 206 -9.73 5.38 20.24
C PHE A 206 -10.83 6.19 20.93
N ASP A 207 -10.57 6.62 22.17
CA ASP A 207 -11.45 7.50 22.93
C ASP A 207 -11.24 8.98 22.57
N GLN A 208 -12.07 9.85 23.14
CA GLN A 208 -11.98 11.30 22.89
C GLN A 208 -10.63 11.87 23.32
N GLN A 209 -10.05 11.37 24.41
CA GLN A 209 -8.73 11.80 24.87
C GLN A 209 -7.66 11.48 23.81
N TRP A 210 -7.66 10.26 23.28
CA TRP A 210 -6.73 9.86 22.21
C TRP A 210 -6.89 10.74 20.95
N ILE A 211 -8.14 11.04 20.57
CA ILE A 211 -8.43 11.92 19.43
C ILE A 211 -7.85 13.30 19.65
N ASP A 212 -8.11 13.90 20.83
CA ASP A 212 -7.66 15.24 21.17
C ASP A 212 -6.11 15.34 21.24
N GLU A 213 -5.45 14.33 21.86
CA GLU A 213 -3.99 14.26 21.93
C GLU A 213 -3.37 14.08 20.53
N THR A 214 -3.94 13.23 19.70
CA THR A 214 -3.43 13.02 18.33
C THR A 214 -3.61 14.28 17.49
N HIS A 215 -4.76 14.97 17.58
CA HIS A 215 -4.97 16.23 16.87
C HIS A 215 -3.97 17.32 17.28
N LYS A 216 -3.50 17.33 18.54
CA LYS A 216 -2.44 18.28 18.96
C LYS A 216 -1.13 18.06 18.21
N LEU A 217 -0.83 16.81 17.84
CA LEU A 217 0.40 16.45 17.12
C LEU A 217 0.32 16.73 15.62
N LEU A 218 -0.86 16.97 15.06
CA LEU A 218 -1.04 17.28 13.65
C LEU A 218 -0.93 18.80 13.39
N CYS A 219 -0.19 19.20 12.35
CA CYS A 219 -0.21 20.58 11.88
C CYS A 219 -1.56 20.90 11.22
N LEU A 220 -2.08 20.01 10.38
CA LEU A 220 -3.44 20.08 9.83
C LEU A 220 -4.39 19.41 10.82
N LYS A 221 -5.27 20.20 11.45
CA LYS A 221 -6.16 19.75 12.54
C LYS A 221 -7.34 18.91 12.02
N ARG A 222 -7.07 17.90 11.23
CA ARG A 222 -8.04 16.94 10.67
C ARG A 222 -7.37 15.60 10.38
N TRP A 223 -8.17 14.57 10.25
CA TRP A 223 -7.72 13.30 9.69
C TRP A 223 -7.46 13.41 8.20
N GLY A 224 -6.53 12.62 7.68
CA GLY A 224 -6.32 12.49 6.24
C GLY A 224 -7.46 11.71 5.58
N GLN A 225 -7.66 11.94 4.29
CA GLN A 225 -8.61 11.19 3.48
C GLN A 225 -7.87 10.16 2.61
N PRO A 226 -8.47 8.99 2.33
CA PRO A 226 -7.82 7.94 1.56
C PRO A 226 -7.46 8.37 0.13
N GLU A 227 -8.16 9.34 -0.45
CA GLU A 227 -7.87 9.95 -1.75
C GLU A 227 -6.52 10.70 -1.75
N GLU A 228 -6.12 11.27 -0.61
CA GLU A 228 -4.83 11.95 -0.46
C GLU A 228 -3.67 10.96 -0.56
N ILE A 229 -3.86 9.73 -0.04
CA ILE A 229 -2.90 8.65 -0.18
C ILE A 229 -2.88 8.13 -1.62
N GLY A 230 -4.06 8.01 -2.26
CA GLY A 230 -4.18 7.63 -3.67
C GLY A 230 -3.42 8.57 -4.59
N SER A 231 -3.58 9.88 -4.42
CA SER A 231 -2.87 10.88 -5.24
C SER A 231 -1.36 10.87 -5.03
N ALA A 232 -0.90 10.68 -3.79
CA ALA A 232 0.52 10.53 -3.48
C ALA A 232 1.13 9.27 -4.13
N ALA A 233 0.40 8.15 -4.10
CA ALA A 233 0.83 6.90 -4.74
C ALA A 233 0.95 7.06 -6.26
N VAL A 234 -0.02 7.71 -6.91
CA VAL A 234 0.03 8.02 -8.34
C VAL A 234 1.22 8.93 -8.67
N PHE A 235 1.49 9.97 -7.87
CA PHE A 235 2.65 10.84 -8.05
C PHE A 235 3.96 10.04 -8.01
N LEU A 236 4.16 9.19 -7.01
CA LEU A 236 5.38 8.38 -6.90
C LEU A 236 5.53 7.37 -8.05
N ALA A 237 4.42 6.86 -8.58
CA ALA A 237 4.43 5.95 -9.71
C ALA A 237 4.71 6.66 -11.05
N SER A 238 4.20 7.87 -11.25
CA SER A 238 4.31 8.61 -12.50
C SER A 238 5.58 9.45 -12.63
N ASN A 239 6.19 9.89 -11.51
CA ASN A 239 7.41 10.68 -11.56
C ASN A 239 8.64 9.76 -11.82
N GLY A 240 9.17 9.82 -13.04
CA GLY A 240 10.26 8.95 -13.51
C GLY A 240 11.63 9.17 -12.84
N TYR A 241 11.82 10.22 -12.05
CA TYR A 241 13.10 10.55 -11.42
C TYR A 241 13.08 10.44 -9.88
N VAL A 242 11.96 9.99 -9.30
CA VAL A 242 11.82 9.76 -7.85
C VAL A 242 11.98 8.27 -7.56
N THR A 243 13.02 7.90 -6.79
CA THR A 243 13.24 6.53 -6.31
C THR A 243 13.94 6.54 -4.95
N GLY A 244 13.68 5.52 -4.12
CA GLY A 244 14.24 5.38 -2.77
C GLY A 244 13.68 6.39 -1.76
N GLN A 245 12.59 7.08 -2.08
CA GLN A 245 12.04 8.17 -1.27
C GLN A 245 10.87 7.72 -0.40
N GLN A 246 10.73 8.43 0.70
CA GLN A 246 9.61 8.32 1.64
C GLN A 246 8.84 9.64 1.60
N LEU A 247 7.64 9.62 1.02
CA LEU A 247 6.75 10.80 0.98
C LEU A 247 5.82 10.76 2.20
N ASN A 248 6.02 11.70 3.13
CA ASN A 248 5.16 11.80 4.32
C ASN A 248 3.82 12.46 3.96
N VAL A 249 2.72 11.72 4.15
CA VAL A 249 1.32 12.18 3.96
C VAL A 249 0.59 11.95 5.27
N SER A 250 0.80 12.83 6.23
CA SER A 250 0.39 12.62 7.63
C SER A 250 -0.19 13.87 8.31
N GLY A 251 -0.51 14.92 7.53
CA GLY A 251 -1.00 16.17 8.12
C GLY A 251 0.01 16.92 8.99
N GLY A 252 1.32 16.64 8.79
CA GLY A 252 2.41 17.23 9.58
C GLY A 252 2.66 16.51 10.91
N PHE A 253 2.28 15.22 11.03
CA PHE A 253 2.66 14.39 12.18
C PHE A 253 4.19 14.27 12.28
N GLY A 254 4.74 14.61 13.42
CA GLY A 254 6.18 14.53 13.66
C GLY A 254 7.01 15.71 13.13
N VAL A 255 6.38 16.83 12.80
CA VAL A 255 7.03 18.10 12.43
C VAL A 255 7.18 19.00 13.65
#